data_76431764800df4efb991fb86dd08ad56
#
_entry.id   76431764800df4efb991fb86dd08ad56
#
_cell.length_a   1.000
_cell.length_b   1.000
_cell.length_c   1.000
_cell.angle_alpha   90.00
_cell.angle_beta   90.00
_cell.angle_gamma   90.00
#
_symmetry.space_group_name_H-M   'P 1'
#
loop_
_entity.id
_entity.type
_entity.pdbx_description
1 polymer ?
#
loop_
_entity_poly.entity_id
_entity_poly.type
_entity_poly.pdbx_seq_one_letter_code
_entity_poly.pdbx_strand_id
1 'polypeptide(L)'
;MTDIASHRGGALLWPENSRISFENTTKLAVEQVEFDVHPTRDSKLVVIHDDTLDRTTDGKGPVAAQDWAALSKLVLKGTGGQRMLLLDEVIEIFRPTPIVMRLEIKCAPDRVPYPGHAARVARALEQARVLDRCVLTSFQLGTVCEAVAAARPMKHVWLVLPQVQTDIGLANVIASAQGADVPMLGLRQNMLTAEIVAIVRAAGLGIGGWACNDAEAIAKLLALQVDVFTTDRPDLAIAQRAAQTPH
;
A
#
# COMPACT_ATOMS: atom_id res chain seq x y z
N MET A 1 16.03 10.18 6.25
CA MET A 1 15.47 9.22 7.26
C MET A 1 14.52 8.30 6.51
N THR A 2 14.50 7.01 6.83
CA THR A 2 13.59 6.04 6.19
C THR A 2 12.17 6.21 6.74
N ASP A 3 11.19 6.38 5.87
CA ASP A 3 9.77 6.44 6.23
C ASP A 3 9.25 5.07 6.66
N ILE A 4 8.36 5.05 7.64
CA ILE A 4 7.62 3.86 8.07
C ILE A 4 6.19 3.99 7.56
N ALA A 5 5.74 3.00 6.78
CA ALA A 5 4.36 2.87 6.36
C ALA A 5 3.67 1.75 7.16
N SER A 6 2.64 2.11 7.94
CA SER A 6 1.83 1.17 8.70
C SER A 6 0.97 0.35 7.75
N HIS A 7 1.35 -0.91 7.49
CA HIS A 7 0.71 -1.80 6.50
C HIS A 7 -0.67 -2.23 6.98
N ARG A 8 -1.70 -1.90 6.20
CA ARG A 8 -3.14 -2.12 6.53
C ARG A 8 -3.53 -1.58 7.89
N GLY A 9 -2.85 -0.51 8.34
CA GLY A 9 -3.05 0.06 9.67
C GLY A 9 -2.38 -0.70 10.82
N GLY A 10 -1.36 -1.55 10.54
CA GLY A 10 -0.64 -2.36 11.54
C GLY A 10 -1.28 -3.72 11.77
N ALA A 11 -1.30 -4.56 10.74
CA ALA A 11 -2.05 -5.81 10.67
C ALA A 11 -1.68 -6.89 11.70
N LEU A 12 -0.51 -6.79 12.34
CA LEU A 12 -0.13 -7.66 13.48
C LEU A 12 -0.49 -7.07 14.85
N LEU A 13 -1.00 -5.84 14.90
CA LEU A 13 -1.44 -5.19 16.14
C LEU A 13 -2.96 -5.13 16.25
N TRP A 14 -3.64 -4.94 15.11
CA TRP A 14 -5.09 -4.76 15.03
C TRP A 14 -5.65 -5.47 13.79
N PRO A 15 -6.97 -5.74 13.77
CA PRO A 15 -7.60 -6.24 12.55
C PRO A 15 -7.31 -5.33 11.35
N GLU A 16 -6.74 -5.90 10.29
CA GLU A 16 -6.28 -5.16 9.11
C GLU A 16 -7.41 -4.39 8.40
N ASN A 17 -7.06 -3.27 7.77
CA ASN A 17 -7.97 -2.49 6.93
C ASN A 17 -9.30 -2.12 7.65
N SER A 18 -9.24 -1.93 8.95
CA SER A 18 -10.40 -1.63 9.80
C SER A 18 -10.34 -0.20 10.36
N ARG A 19 -11.47 0.32 10.83
CA ARG A 19 -11.51 1.61 11.53
C ARG A 19 -10.60 1.62 12.76
N ILE A 20 -10.61 0.54 13.55
CA ILE A 20 -9.72 0.39 14.72
C ILE A 20 -8.25 0.51 14.33
N SER A 21 -7.80 -0.21 13.28
CA SER A 21 -6.41 -0.16 12.87
C SER A 21 -6.00 1.24 12.40
N PHE A 22 -6.85 1.90 11.64
CA PHE A 22 -6.56 3.24 11.12
C PHE A 22 -6.59 4.31 12.22
N GLU A 23 -7.60 4.33 13.09
CA GLU A 23 -7.67 5.27 14.22
C GLU A 23 -6.51 5.08 15.21
N ASN A 24 -5.99 3.86 15.39
CA ASN A 24 -4.80 3.62 16.18
C ASN A 24 -3.53 4.07 15.44
N THR A 25 -3.44 3.85 14.12
CA THR A 25 -2.32 4.35 13.31
C THR A 25 -2.19 5.87 13.39
N THR A 26 -3.28 6.63 13.48
CA THR A 26 -3.20 8.10 13.62
C THR A 26 -2.47 8.58 14.88
N LYS A 27 -2.27 7.70 15.86
CA LYS A 27 -1.58 7.98 17.14
C LYS A 27 -0.10 7.59 17.12
N LEU A 28 0.37 6.96 16.03
CA LEU A 28 1.74 6.48 15.89
C LEU A 28 2.63 7.51 15.20
N ALA A 29 3.92 7.46 15.48
CA ALA A 29 4.95 8.27 14.82
C ALA A 29 5.37 7.60 13.49
N VAL A 30 4.42 7.43 12.57
CA VAL A 30 4.62 6.92 11.22
C VAL A 30 4.39 8.02 10.19
N GLU A 31 5.09 7.96 9.08
CA GLU A 31 4.96 8.91 7.98
C GLU A 31 3.82 8.54 7.04
N GLN A 32 3.56 7.23 6.89
CA GLN A 32 2.56 6.75 5.95
C GLN A 32 1.67 5.67 6.58
N VAL A 33 0.43 5.58 6.09
CA VAL A 33 -0.44 4.42 6.27
C VAL A 33 -0.65 3.76 4.92
N GLU A 34 -0.54 2.46 4.88
CA GLU A 34 -0.82 1.70 3.66
C GLU A 34 -2.13 0.93 3.80
N PHE A 35 -2.90 0.85 2.72
CA PHE A 35 -4.13 0.09 2.62
C PHE A 35 -4.51 -0.25 1.18
N ASP A 36 -5.41 -1.20 1.03
CA ASP A 36 -5.75 -1.89 -0.20
C ASP A 36 -7.13 -1.49 -0.71
N VAL A 37 -7.28 -1.23 -2.01
CA VAL A 37 -8.55 -0.81 -2.60
C VAL A 37 -8.98 -1.77 -3.70
N HIS A 38 -10.17 -2.39 -3.51
CA HIS A 38 -10.88 -3.18 -4.52
C HIS A 38 -12.16 -2.48 -5.01
N PRO A 39 -12.62 -2.76 -6.24
CA PRO A 39 -13.93 -2.33 -6.68
C PRO A 39 -15.01 -3.33 -6.21
N THR A 40 -16.21 -2.82 -5.91
CA THR A 40 -17.43 -3.64 -5.84
C THR A 40 -18.05 -3.79 -7.22
N ARG A 41 -19.06 -4.65 -7.38
CA ARG A 41 -19.82 -4.80 -8.63
C ARG A 41 -20.46 -3.47 -9.08
N ASP A 42 -21.00 -2.68 -8.14
CA ASP A 42 -21.57 -1.35 -8.36
C ASP A 42 -20.51 -0.23 -8.31
N SER A 43 -19.23 -0.60 -8.49
CA SER A 43 -18.10 0.33 -8.64
C SER A 43 -17.79 1.22 -7.43
N LYS A 44 -18.19 0.83 -6.23
CA LYS A 44 -17.70 1.46 -5.00
C LYS A 44 -16.26 1.04 -4.73
N LEU A 45 -15.50 1.90 -4.07
CA LEU A 45 -14.10 1.67 -3.71
C LEU A 45 -14.05 1.18 -2.26
N VAL A 46 -13.91 -0.14 -2.07
CA VAL A 46 -13.90 -0.76 -0.74
C VAL A 46 -12.48 -1.08 -0.29
N VAL A 47 -12.22 -0.91 1.00
CA VAL A 47 -10.88 -1.12 1.58
C VAL A 47 -10.81 -2.53 2.17
N ILE A 48 -10.10 -3.42 1.45
CA ILE A 48 -9.88 -4.83 1.80
C ILE A 48 -8.68 -5.34 1.00
N HIS A 49 -7.87 -6.24 1.60
CA HIS A 49 -6.69 -6.77 0.90
C HIS A 49 -7.01 -7.86 -0.11
N ASP A 50 -7.77 -8.88 0.33
CA ASP A 50 -8.06 -10.04 -0.50
C ASP A 50 -9.15 -9.69 -1.54
N ASP A 51 -9.09 -10.33 -2.67
CA ASP A 51 -10.14 -10.29 -3.68
C ASP A 51 -11.43 -11.02 -3.25
N THR A 52 -11.37 -11.76 -2.12
CA THR A 52 -12.49 -12.48 -1.51
C THR A 52 -12.72 -12.04 -0.06
N LEU A 53 -13.94 -12.25 0.42
CA LEU A 53 -14.42 -11.86 1.75
C LEU A 53 -13.99 -12.84 2.88
N ASP A 54 -13.60 -14.04 2.51
CA ASP A 54 -13.60 -15.23 3.36
C ASP A 54 -12.65 -15.14 4.56
N ARG A 55 -11.48 -14.53 4.40
CA ARG A 55 -10.45 -14.46 5.45
C ARG A 55 -10.79 -13.44 6.53
N THR A 56 -11.17 -12.24 6.15
CA THR A 56 -11.27 -11.09 7.06
C THR A 56 -12.70 -10.71 7.44
N THR A 57 -13.72 -11.29 6.80
CA THR A 57 -15.14 -10.99 7.08
C THR A 57 -15.94 -12.25 7.42
N ASP A 58 -17.18 -12.06 7.86
CA ASP A 58 -18.18 -13.13 8.00
C ASP A 58 -18.89 -13.49 6.68
N GLY A 59 -18.58 -12.76 5.59
CA GLY A 59 -19.05 -13.05 4.24
C GLY A 59 -18.19 -14.06 3.48
N LYS A 60 -18.60 -14.37 2.25
CA LYS A 60 -17.89 -15.30 1.36
C LYS A 60 -17.91 -14.86 -0.10
N GLY A 61 -16.90 -15.30 -0.83
CA GLY A 61 -16.80 -15.12 -2.27
C GLY A 61 -16.20 -13.79 -2.70
N PRO A 62 -16.15 -13.52 -4.02
CA PRO A 62 -15.42 -12.38 -4.56
C PRO A 62 -16.06 -11.04 -4.19
N VAL A 63 -15.23 -10.09 -3.78
CA VAL A 63 -15.61 -8.70 -3.47
C VAL A 63 -16.23 -8.02 -4.69
N ALA A 64 -15.58 -8.14 -5.84
CA ALA A 64 -16.02 -7.49 -7.09
C ALA A 64 -17.31 -8.09 -7.69
N ALA A 65 -17.80 -9.21 -7.15
CA ALA A 65 -19.07 -9.80 -7.58
C ALA A 65 -20.29 -9.32 -6.78
N GLN A 66 -20.09 -8.50 -5.75
CA GLN A 66 -21.16 -8.06 -4.85
C GLN A 66 -21.30 -6.53 -4.83
N ASP A 67 -22.52 -6.06 -4.62
CA ASP A 67 -22.81 -4.64 -4.45
C ASP A 67 -22.51 -4.17 -3.03
N TRP A 68 -22.15 -2.90 -2.88
CA TRP A 68 -21.90 -2.31 -1.58
C TRP A 68 -23.05 -2.49 -0.58
N ALA A 69 -24.29 -2.44 -1.04
CA ALA A 69 -25.46 -2.67 -0.19
C ALA A 69 -25.46 -4.03 0.54
N ALA A 70 -24.84 -5.06 -0.05
CA ALA A 70 -24.62 -6.36 0.60
C ALA A 70 -23.36 -6.32 1.47
N LEU A 71 -22.24 -5.84 0.94
CA LEU A 71 -20.95 -5.81 1.62
C LEU A 71 -20.96 -4.96 2.89
N SER A 72 -21.71 -3.86 2.90
CA SER A 72 -21.83 -2.96 4.06
C SER A 72 -22.46 -3.58 5.31
N LYS A 73 -23.08 -4.75 5.16
CA LYS A 73 -23.71 -5.50 6.28
C LYS A 73 -22.76 -6.53 6.90
N LEU A 74 -21.66 -6.82 6.23
CA LEU A 74 -20.68 -7.81 6.69
C LEU A 74 -19.82 -7.24 7.81
N VAL A 75 -19.46 -8.10 8.76
CA VAL A 75 -18.62 -7.76 9.89
C VAL A 75 -17.19 -8.19 9.65
N LEU A 76 -16.25 -7.29 9.89
CA LEU A 76 -14.82 -7.61 9.92
C LEU A 76 -14.50 -8.44 11.18
N LYS A 77 -13.87 -9.59 10.99
CA LYS A 77 -13.44 -10.48 12.08
C LYS A 77 -12.50 -9.77 13.04
N GLY A 78 -12.67 -10.02 14.33
CA GLY A 78 -11.81 -9.44 15.37
C GLY A 78 -12.07 -7.98 15.73
N THR A 79 -13.02 -7.30 15.09
CA THR A 79 -13.28 -5.87 15.30
C THR A 79 -14.38 -5.56 16.33
N GLY A 80 -15.07 -6.58 16.85
CA GLY A 80 -16.22 -6.37 17.75
C GLY A 80 -17.46 -5.81 17.05
N GLY A 81 -17.63 -6.05 15.72
CA GLY A 81 -18.83 -5.66 14.99
C GLY A 81 -18.65 -4.54 13.97
N GLN A 82 -17.42 -4.13 13.66
CA GLN A 82 -17.20 -3.13 12.60
C GLN A 82 -17.37 -3.74 11.22
N ARG A 83 -17.90 -2.96 10.28
CA ARG A 83 -17.98 -3.30 8.85
C ARG A 83 -16.74 -2.83 8.09
N MET A 84 -16.58 -3.30 6.85
CA MET A 84 -15.61 -2.76 5.91
C MET A 84 -15.81 -1.25 5.71
N LEU A 85 -14.75 -0.58 5.32
CA LEU A 85 -14.75 0.84 5.01
C LEU A 85 -14.74 1.07 3.49
N LEU A 86 -15.36 2.16 3.07
CA LEU A 86 -15.12 2.74 1.76
C LEU A 86 -13.87 3.64 1.81
N LEU A 87 -13.29 3.91 0.64
CA LEU A 87 -12.12 4.79 0.49
C LEU A 87 -12.36 6.19 1.08
N ASP A 88 -13.53 6.77 0.86
CA ASP A 88 -13.89 8.08 1.40
C ASP A 88 -13.92 8.11 2.94
N GLU A 89 -14.34 7.03 3.58
CA GLU A 89 -14.31 6.93 5.04
C GLU A 89 -12.88 6.86 5.59
N VAL A 90 -11.95 6.19 4.89
CA VAL A 90 -10.53 6.16 5.26
C VAL A 90 -9.89 7.52 5.05
N ILE A 91 -10.21 8.22 3.96
CA ILE A 91 -9.78 9.59 3.71
C ILE A 91 -10.15 10.50 4.89
N GLU A 92 -11.38 10.41 5.39
CA GLU A 92 -11.82 11.26 6.52
C GLU A 92 -11.08 10.95 7.84
N ILE A 93 -10.66 9.70 8.07
CA ILE A 93 -9.83 9.35 9.24
C ILE A 93 -8.45 10.04 9.16
N PHE A 94 -7.82 10.05 7.98
CA PHE A 94 -6.47 10.60 7.83
C PHE A 94 -6.41 12.08 7.44
N ARG A 95 -7.54 12.68 7.04
CA ARG A 95 -7.61 14.10 6.66
C ARG A 95 -7.04 15.06 7.71
N PRO A 96 -7.33 14.92 9.04
CA PRO A 96 -6.82 15.81 10.06
C PRO A 96 -5.37 15.51 10.49
N THR A 97 -4.70 14.52 9.89
CA THR A 97 -3.35 14.09 10.28
C THR A 97 -2.32 14.48 9.21
N PRO A 98 -1.01 14.53 9.54
CA PRO A 98 0.04 14.69 8.54
C PRO A 98 0.38 13.39 7.80
N ILE A 99 -0.21 12.24 8.18
CA ILE A 99 0.11 10.92 7.64
C ILE A 99 -0.29 10.84 6.16
N VAL A 100 0.65 10.43 5.33
CA VAL A 100 0.44 10.22 3.90
C VAL A 100 -0.30 8.90 3.67
N MET A 101 -1.32 8.93 2.84
CA MET A 101 -2.08 7.74 2.45
C MET A 101 -1.39 7.02 1.29
N ARG A 102 -0.98 5.77 1.50
CA ARG A 102 -0.37 4.90 0.50
C ARG A 102 -1.39 3.84 0.10
N LEU A 103 -1.92 3.93 -1.10
CA LEU A 103 -2.98 3.05 -1.58
C LEU A 103 -2.43 1.99 -2.54
N GLU A 104 -2.64 0.72 -2.24
CA GLU A 104 -2.47 -0.34 -3.23
C GLU A 104 -3.75 -0.50 -4.06
N ILE A 105 -3.64 -0.24 -5.36
CA ILE A 105 -4.71 -0.50 -6.31
C ILE A 105 -4.64 -1.97 -6.69
N LYS A 106 -5.64 -2.73 -6.25
CA LYS A 106 -5.68 -4.18 -6.41
C LYS A 106 -6.16 -4.58 -7.81
N CYS A 107 -5.87 -5.81 -8.18
CA CYS A 107 -6.30 -6.47 -9.42
C CYS A 107 -7.17 -7.70 -9.11
N ALA A 108 -7.74 -8.29 -10.15
CA ALA A 108 -8.48 -9.54 -10.05
C ALA A 108 -7.55 -10.72 -9.68
N PRO A 109 -8.11 -11.89 -9.25
CA PRO A 109 -7.35 -13.06 -8.82
C PRO A 109 -6.36 -13.59 -9.87
N ASP A 110 -6.70 -13.46 -11.14
CA ASP A 110 -5.86 -13.81 -12.28
C ASP A 110 -4.77 -12.76 -12.59
N ARG A 111 -4.63 -11.75 -11.72
CA ARG A 111 -3.72 -10.60 -11.83
C ARG A 111 -4.03 -9.67 -13.00
N VAL A 112 -5.19 -9.78 -13.60
CA VAL A 112 -5.66 -8.82 -14.60
C VAL A 112 -6.21 -7.58 -13.89
N PRO A 113 -5.84 -6.36 -14.30
CA PRO A 113 -6.41 -5.14 -13.76
C PRO A 113 -7.93 -5.08 -13.96
N TYR A 114 -8.66 -4.64 -12.96
CA TYR A 114 -10.09 -4.35 -13.14
C TYR A 114 -10.26 -3.16 -14.08
N PRO A 115 -11.09 -3.26 -15.13
CA PRO A 115 -11.24 -2.18 -16.12
C PRO A 115 -11.62 -0.83 -15.49
N GLY A 116 -10.83 0.21 -15.74
CA GLY A 116 -11.08 1.58 -15.26
C GLY A 116 -11.00 1.76 -13.74
N HIS A 117 -10.57 0.74 -12.98
CA HIS A 117 -10.50 0.84 -11.52
C HIS A 117 -9.42 1.81 -11.07
N ALA A 118 -8.23 1.74 -11.66
CA ALA A 118 -7.12 2.62 -11.31
C ALA A 118 -7.46 4.09 -11.56
N ALA A 119 -8.04 4.40 -12.71
CA ALA A 119 -8.51 5.74 -13.03
C ALA A 119 -9.61 6.23 -12.05
N ARG A 120 -10.50 5.32 -11.64
CA ARG A 120 -11.56 5.64 -10.67
C ARG A 120 -10.99 5.97 -9.30
N VAL A 121 -10.01 5.21 -8.80
CA VAL A 121 -9.31 5.50 -7.54
C VAL A 121 -8.64 6.87 -7.61
N ALA A 122 -7.83 7.13 -8.64
CA ALA A 122 -7.13 8.41 -8.78
C ALA A 122 -8.08 9.61 -8.82
N ARG A 123 -9.18 9.52 -9.58
CA ARG A 123 -10.20 10.58 -9.65
C ARG A 123 -10.95 10.77 -8.33
N ALA A 124 -11.21 9.70 -7.57
CA ALA A 124 -11.84 9.82 -6.25
C ALA A 124 -10.96 10.61 -5.27
N LEU A 125 -9.64 10.36 -5.28
CA LEU A 125 -8.69 11.11 -4.47
C LEU A 125 -8.57 12.58 -4.90
N GLU A 126 -8.60 12.85 -6.20
CA GLU A 126 -8.61 14.20 -6.76
C GLU A 126 -9.88 14.96 -6.35
N GLN A 127 -11.05 14.35 -6.48
CA GLN A 127 -12.33 14.92 -6.06
C GLN A 127 -12.38 15.19 -4.54
N ALA A 128 -11.78 14.31 -3.75
CA ALA A 128 -11.62 14.50 -2.30
C ALA A 128 -10.57 15.55 -1.94
N ARG A 129 -9.79 16.08 -2.91
CA ARG A 129 -8.72 17.06 -2.73
C ARG A 129 -7.63 16.59 -1.75
N VAL A 130 -7.21 15.33 -1.89
CA VAL A 130 -6.16 14.72 -1.07
C VAL A 130 -5.05 14.07 -1.90
N LEU A 131 -5.09 14.23 -3.23
CA LEU A 131 -4.17 13.56 -4.15
C LEU A 131 -2.70 13.96 -3.93
N ASP A 132 -2.46 15.18 -3.48
CA ASP A 132 -1.16 15.73 -3.09
C ASP A 132 -0.59 15.11 -1.79
N ARG A 133 -1.37 14.29 -1.11
CA ARG A 133 -1.01 13.53 0.09
C ARG A 133 -1.17 12.01 -0.11
N CYS A 134 -1.22 11.56 -1.37
CA CYS A 134 -1.40 10.15 -1.70
C CYS A 134 -0.22 9.60 -2.47
N VAL A 135 0.17 8.38 -2.12
CA VAL A 135 1.08 7.53 -2.89
C VAL A 135 0.26 6.40 -3.48
N LEU A 136 0.23 6.28 -4.81
CA LEU A 136 -0.46 5.17 -5.48
C LEU A 136 0.53 4.04 -5.77
N THR A 137 0.15 2.83 -5.43
CA THR A 137 0.97 1.64 -5.64
C THR A 137 0.18 0.54 -6.33
N SER A 138 0.84 -0.31 -7.09
CA SER A 138 0.29 -1.56 -7.60
C SER A 138 1.41 -2.52 -7.99
N PHE A 139 1.12 -3.81 -7.98
CA PHE A 139 1.99 -4.83 -8.56
C PHE A 139 1.91 -4.88 -10.10
N GLN A 140 0.89 -4.30 -10.72
CA GLN A 140 0.76 -4.16 -12.17
C GLN A 140 1.24 -2.78 -12.61
N LEU A 141 2.33 -2.75 -13.39
CA LEU A 141 2.88 -1.49 -13.92
C LEU A 141 1.82 -0.71 -14.73
N GLY A 142 1.04 -1.40 -15.55
CA GLY A 142 -0.05 -0.78 -16.33
C GLY A 142 -1.12 -0.12 -15.45
N THR A 143 -1.42 -0.68 -14.28
CA THR A 143 -2.35 -0.09 -13.30
C THR A 143 -1.80 1.23 -12.74
N VAL A 144 -0.49 1.28 -12.45
CA VAL A 144 0.17 2.53 -12.01
C VAL A 144 0.08 3.59 -13.11
N CYS A 145 0.38 3.23 -14.35
CA CYS A 145 0.30 4.15 -15.49
C CYS A 145 -1.13 4.67 -15.72
N GLU A 146 -2.15 3.80 -15.65
CA GLU A 146 -3.56 4.19 -15.80
C GLU A 146 -3.98 5.18 -14.70
N ALA A 147 -3.60 4.93 -13.45
CA ALA A 147 -3.92 5.82 -12.34
C ALA A 147 -3.32 7.21 -12.52
N VAL A 148 -2.03 7.28 -12.86
CA VAL A 148 -1.30 8.53 -13.06
C VAL A 148 -1.80 9.32 -14.26
N ALA A 149 -2.20 8.63 -15.35
CA ALA A 149 -2.81 9.27 -16.51
C ALA A 149 -4.19 9.88 -16.20
N ALA A 150 -4.92 9.33 -15.23
CA ALA A 150 -6.21 9.85 -14.81
C ALA A 150 -6.13 11.06 -13.88
N ALA A 151 -5.21 11.01 -12.88
CA ALA A 151 -4.92 12.12 -11.97
C ALA A 151 -3.55 11.88 -11.31
N ARG A 152 -2.73 12.93 -11.22
CA ARG A 152 -1.33 12.79 -10.79
C ARG A 152 -1.18 12.87 -9.27
N PRO A 153 -0.84 11.76 -8.56
CA PRO A 153 -0.65 11.75 -7.12
C PRO A 153 0.67 12.41 -6.70
N MET A 154 0.85 12.61 -5.40
CA MET A 154 2.12 13.07 -4.81
C MET A 154 3.29 12.18 -5.26
N LYS A 155 3.10 10.86 -5.23
CA LYS A 155 4.07 9.87 -5.71
C LYS A 155 3.35 8.61 -6.21
N HIS A 156 3.99 7.85 -7.07
CA HIS A 156 3.51 6.54 -7.50
C HIS A 156 4.66 5.54 -7.51
N VAL A 157 4.34 4.27 -7.26
CA VAL A 157 5.33 3.22 -7.02
C VAL A 157 4.90 1.94 -7.72
N TRP A 158 5.79 1.33 -8.44
CA TRP A 158 5.60 -0.03 -8.92
C TRP A 158 6.11 -1.02 -7.87
N LEU A 159 5.22 -1.83 -7.33
CA LEU A 159 5.55 -2.95 -6.46
C LEU A 159 5.99 -4.13 -7.34
N VAL A 160 7.24 -4.54 -7.23
CA VAL A 160 7.82 -5.57 -8.09
C VAL A 160 7.77 -6.91 -7.37
N LEU A 161 7.05 -7.87 -7.96
CA LEU A 161 7.06 -9.25 -7.46
C LEU A 161 8.45 -9.87 -7.65
N PRO A 162 8.92 -10.71 -6.70
CA PRO A 162 10.18 -11.43 -6.85
C PRO A 162 10.28 -12.18 -8.17
N GLN A 163 9.19 -12.81 -8.62
CA GLN A 163 9.14 -13.53 -9.89
C GLN A 163 9.44 -12.61 -11.08
N VAL A 164 8.86 -11.40 -11.13
CA VAL A 164 9.12 -10.44 -12.21
C VAL A 164 10.60 -10.07 -12.27
N GLN A 165 11.22 -9.78 -11.11
CA GLN A 165 12.65 -9.50 -11.08
C GLN A 165 13.50 -10.70 -11.51
N THR A 166 13.09 -11.92 -11.18
CA THR A 166 13.78 -13.15 -11.60
C THR A 166 13.66 -13.36 -13.11
N ASP A 167 12.46 -13.16 -13.66
CA ASP A 167 12.16 -13.47 -15.07
C ASP A 167 12.84 -12.50 -16.04
N ILE A 168 12.84 -11.20 -15.72
CA ILE A 168 13.36 -10.18 -16.63
C ILE A 168 14.67 -9.52 -16.16
N GLY A 169 15.08 -9.72 -14.92
CA GLY A 169 16.27 -9.12 -14.32
C GLY A 169 16.08 -7.67 -13.85
N LEU A 170 16.90 -7.24 -12.88
CA LEU A 170 16.81 -5.91 -12.28
C LEU A 170 16.97 -4.77 -13.30
N ALA A 171 17.87 -4.92 -14.27
CA ALA A 171 18.12 -3.91 -15.30
C ALA A 171 16.85 -3.64 -16.14
N ASN A 172 16.11 -4.68 -16.53
CA ASN A 172 14.87 -4.53 -17.28
C ASN A 172 13.71 -4.01 -16.41
N VAL A 173 13.69 -4.35 -15.11
CA VAL A 173 12.75 -3.74 -14.16
C VAL A 173 12.97 -2.22 -14.10
N ILE A 174 14.22 -1.78 -13.95
CA ILE A 174 14.58 -0.36 -13.92
C ILE A 174 14.20 0.32 -15.24
N ALA A 175 14.58 -0.26 -16.39
CA ALA A 175 14.25 0.29 -17.69
C ALA A 175 12.73 0.41 -17.92
N SER A 176 11.95 -0.58 -17.46
CA SER A 176 10.49 -0.55 -17.54
C SER A 176 9.88 0.57 -16.67
N ALA A 177 10.41 0.76 -15.46
CA ALA A 177 9.97 1.84 -14.57
C ALA A 177 10.28 3.22 -15.17
N GLN A 178 11.51 3.40 -15.69
CA GLN A 178 11.91 4.65 -16.34
C GLN A 178 11.07 4.93 -17.60
N GLY A 179 10.85 3.93 -18.45
CA GLY A 179 10.01 4.06 -19.65
C GLY A 179 8.53 4.36 -19.36
N ALA A 180 8.08 4.05 -18.15
CA ALA A 180 6.73 4.33 -17.67
C ALA A 180 6.64 5.56 -16.74
N ASP A 181 7.69 6.37 -16.63
CA ASP A 181 7.75 7.51 -15.71
C ASP A 181 7.45 7.17 -14.24
N VAL A 182 7.75 5.95 -13.80
CA VAL A 182 7.57 5.53 -12.41
C VAL A 182 8.82 5.89 -11.59
N PRO A 183 8.71 6.81 -10.63
CA PRO A 183 9.89 7.35 -9.94
C PRO A 183 10.43 6.44 -8.84
N MET A 184 9.73 5.34 -8.50
CA MET A 184 10.10 4.53 -7.34
C MET A 184 9.71 3.07 -7.52
N LEU A 185 10.59 2.16 -7.09
CA LEU A 185 10.34 0.73 -7.01
C LEU A 185 10.08 0.31 -5.56
N GLY A 186 9.11 -0.62 -5.36
CA GLY A 186 8.92 -1.33 -4.10
C GLY A 186 9.32 -2.79 -4.26
N LEU A 187 10.37 -3.25 -3.55
CA LEU A 187 10.84 -4.63 -3.60
C LEU A 187 10.51 -5.37 -2.31
N ARG A 188 10.40 -6.69 -2.40
CA ARG A 188 10.25 -7.51 -1.18
C ARG A 188 11.53 -7.41 -0.35
N GLN A 189 11.39 -7.31 0.99
CA GLN A 189 12.51 -7.05 1.92
C GLN A 189 13.69 -8.02 1.76
N ASN A 190 13.43 -9.30 1.43
CA ASN A 190 14.47 -10.30 1.26
C ASN A 190 15.31 -10.14 -0.04
N MET A 191 14.81 -9.36 -1.00
CA MET A 191 15.51 -9.05 -2.25
C MET A 191 16.39 -7.80 -2.14
N LEU A 192 16.22 -7.00 -1.10
CA LEU A 192 16.96 -5.77 -0.91
C LEU A 192 18.36 -6.06 -0.32
N THR A 193 19.38 -5.64 -1.03
CA THR A 193 20.78 -5.61 -0.60
C THR A 193 21.35 -4.21 -0.81
N ALA A 194 22.49 -3.90 -0.19
CA ALA A 194 23.17 -2.62 -0.41
C ALA A 194 23.48 -2.38 -1.89
N GLU A 195 23.87 -3.43 -2.60
CA GLU A 195 24.15 -3.39 -4.03
C GLU A 195 22.89 -3.02 -4.84
N ILE A 196 21.77 -3.70 -4.60
CA ILE A 196 20.49 -3.41 -5.30
C ILE A 196 20.03 -1.98 -5.02
N VAL A 197 20.12 -1.53 -3.77
CA VAL A 197 19.77 -0.14 -3.40
C VAL A 197 20.65 0.86 -4.16
N ALA A 198 21.95 0.60 -4.25
CA ALA A 198 22.90 1.46 -4.98
C ALA A 198 22.60 1.49 -6.48
N ILE A 199 22.31 0.34 -7.10
CA ILE A 199 21.99 0.23 -8.54
C ILE A 199 20.69 1.02 -8.86
N VAL A 200 19.63 0.83 -8.07
CA VAL A 200 18.35 1.51 -8.31
C VAL A 200 18.51 3.02 -8.14
N ARG A 201 19.22 3.48 -7.12
CA ARG A 201 19.51 4.90 -6.89
C ARG A 201 20.39 5.51 -7.98
N ALA A 202 21.40 4.79 -8.45
CA ALA A 202 22.24 5.24 -9.56
C ALA A 202 21.44 5.42 -10.87
N ALA A 203 20.32 4.69 -11.01
CA ALA A 203 19.39 4.85 -12.12
C ALA A 203 18.39 6.03 -11.93
N GLY A 204 18.51 6.80 -10.83
CA GLY A 204 17.65 7.94 -10.52
C GLY A 204 16.29 7.55 -9.92
N LEU A 205 16.09 6.31 -9.50
CA LEU A 205 14.85 5.84 -8.91
C LEU A 205 14.92 5.78 -7.38
N GLY A 206 13.79 6.07 -6.72
CA GLY A 206 13.57 5.75 -5.32
C GLY A 206 13.39 4.25 -5.11
N ILE A 207 13.64 3.79 -3.87
CA ILE A 207 13.51 2.39 -3.51
C ILE A 207 12.87 2.20 -2.15
N GLY A 208 11.82 1.37 -2.10
CA GLY A 208 11.14 0.98 -0.87
C GLY A 208 11.12 -0.52 -0.65
N GLY A 209 10.77 -0.92 0.58
CA GLY A 209 10.63 -2.32 0.96
C GLY A 209 9.21 -2.69 1.35
N TRP A 210 8.81 -3.95 1.12
CA TRP A 210 7.55 -4.48 1.62
C TRP A 210 7.73 -5.84 2.31
N ALA A 211 6.74 -6.22 3.14
CA ALA A 211 6.73 -7.40 4.01
C ALA A 211 7.83 -7.41 5.09
N CYS A 212 8.03 -6.26 5.77
CA CYS A 212 9.05 -6.08 6.81
C CYS A 212 8.42 -6.22 8.20
N ASN A 213 8.16 -7.45 8.66
CA ASN A 213 7.30 -7.70 9.82
C ASN A 213 8.02 -8.22 11.05
N ASP A 214 9.32 -8.47 10.98
CA ASP A 214 10.17 -8.91 12.08
C ASP A 214 11.33 -7.94 12.35
N ALA A 215 11.97 -8.10 13.50
CA ALA A 215 13.01 -7.21 13.96
C ALA A 215 14.24 -7.18 13.04
N GLU A 216 14.59 -8.30 12.42
CA GLU A 216 15.76 -8.43 11.55
C GLU A 216 15.50 -7.71 10.22
N ALA A 217 14.35 -7.94 9.60
CA ALA A 217 13.96 -7.28 8.36
C ALA A 217 13.85 -5.76 8.53
N ILE A 218 13.27 -5.29 9.64
CA ILE A 218 13.17 -3.86 9.95
C ILE A 218 14.56 -3.24 10.14
N ALA A 219 15.41 -3.85 10.97
CA ALA A 219 16.77 -3.37 11.20
C ALA A 219 17.59 -3.29 9.91
N LYS A 220 17.47 -4.31 9.05
CA LYS A 220 18.09 -4.36 7.73
C LYS A 220 17.68 -3.18 6.85
N LEU A 221 16.38 -2.90 6.73
CA LEU A 221 15.92 -1.84 5.83
C LEU A 221 16.22 -0.44 6.38
N LEU A 222 16.22 -0.26 7.70
CA LEU A 222 16.72 0.96 8.32
C LEU A 222 18.22 1.17 8.03
N ALA A 223 19.05 0.11 8.14
CA ALA A 223 20.48 0.17 7.84
C ALA A 223 20.76 0.43 6.35
N LEU A 224 19.93 -0.12 5.43
CA LEU A 224 20.02 0.13 3.99
C LEU A 224 19.52 1.53 3.62
N GLN A 225 18.91 2.27 4.56
CA GLN A 225 18.37 3.60 4.36
C GLN A 225 17.44 3.69 3.14
N VAL A 226 16.59 2.67 2.91
CA VAL A 226 15.56 2.75 1.87
C VAL A 226 14.64 3.95 2.11
N ASP A 227 13.95 4.43 1.09
CA ASP A 227 13.12 5.63 1.23
C ASP A 227 11.92 5.39 2.14
N VAL A 228 11.31 4.19 2.03
CA VAL A 228 10.16 3.77 2.84
C VAL A 228 10.07 2.25 2.91
N PHE A 229 9.51 1.70 3.97
CA PHE A 229 9.06 0.31 3.99
C PHE A 229 7.69 0.14 4.65
N THR A 230 6.93 -0.87 4.19
CA THR A 230 5.66 -1.26 4.80
C THR A 230 5.87 -2.36 5.83
N THR A 231 5.21 -2.23 6.99
CA THR A 231 5.28 -3.19 8.09
C THR A 231 3.95 -3.38 8.80
N ASP A 232 3.64 -4.61 9.17
CA ASP A 232 2.53 -4.97 10.06
C ASP A 232 2.83 -4.63 11.54
N ARG A 233 4.10 -4.28 11.85
CA ARG A 233 4.63 -3.94 13.18
C ARG A 233 5.20 -2.52 13.22
N PRO A 234 4.36 -1.50 12.98
CA PRO A 234 4.82 -0.11 13.05
C PRO A 234 5.39 0.28 14.41
N ASP A 235 4.89 -0.30 15.51
CA ASP A 235 5.42 -0.15 16.85
C ASP A 235 6.90 -0.55 16.96
N LEU A 236 7.23 -1.72 16.43
CA LEU A 236 8.60 -2.24 16.42
C LEU A 236 9.52 -1.40 15.53
N ALA A 237 9.03 -0.97 14.37
CA ALA A 237 9.79 -0.14 13.46
C ALA A 237 10.12 1.24 14.04
N ILE A 238 9.16 1.87 14.72
CA ILE A 238 9.34 3.15 15.42
C ILE A 238 10.40 3.00 16.52
N ALA A 239 10.29 1.95 17.34
CA ALA A 239 11.24 1.71 18.43
C ALA A 239 12.67 1.49 17.92
N GLN A 240 12.85 0.69 16.87
CA GLN A 240 14.18 0.44 16.28
C GLN A 240 14.76 1.67 15.61
N ARG A 241 13.95 2.46 14.89
CA ARG A 241 14.40 3.71 14.27
C ARG A 241 14.85 4.73 15.34
N ALA A 242 14.12 4.85 16.43
CA ALA A 242 14.50 5.73 17.55
C ALA A 242 15.83 5.32 18.18
N ALA A 243 16.11 4.01 18.32
CA ALA A 243 17.33 3.49 18.86
C ALA A 243 18.58 3.73 17.96
N GLN A 244 18.38 3.98 16.66
CA GLN A 244 19.46 4.27 15.71
C GLN A 244 19.79 5.77 15.60
N THR A 245 18.95 6.66 16.15
CA THR A 245 19.20 8.10 16.13
C THR A 245 20.07 8.45 17.34
N PRO A 246 21.35 8.87 17.17
CA PRO A 246 22.17 9.34 18.30
C PRO A 246 21.50 10.58 18.92
N HIS A 247 21.45 10.64 20.21
CA HIS A 247 21.05 11.85 20.98
C HIS A 247 22.08 12.96 20.84
#